data_d65337da5e01a65d763dbffa8ba451ff
#
_entry.id   d65337da5e01a65d763dbffa8ba451ff
#
_cell.length_a   1.000
_cell.length_b   1.000
_cell.length_c   1.000
_cell.angle_alpha   90.00
_cell.angle_beta   90.00
_cell.angle_gamma   90.00
#
_symmetry.space_group_name_H-M   'P 1'
#
loop_
_entity.id
_entity.type
_entity.pdbx_description
1 polymer ?
#
loop_
_entity_poly.entity_id
_entity_poly.type
_entity_poly.pdbx_seq_one_letter_code
_entity_poly.pdbx_strand_id
1 'polypeptide(L)'
;NVLYDKKEKHYIYKRFLDFKIQKHHVLYHKNIMVGSFHFKCNLSIARSKLSDDPWFILSNIEPNQALREYSHRFGAIEMFFKSQKTNGFNLEKTKIRNLHAYENLYSLVCFAGLWLSIIGIDYTKNYNHAKKNLNIKFVKNNKNGKPIRILSIFNLGLTIFRMCYNSYINYKIKTNMQLYL
;
A
#
# COMPACT_ATOMS: atom_id res chain seq x y z
N ASN A 1 1.48 -21.16 -19.91
CA ASN A 1 2.32 -21.31 -18.72
C ASN A 1 2.07 -22.68 -18.11
N VAL A 2 3.02 -23.58 -18.30
CA VAL A 2 2.88 -24.98 -17.87
C VAL A 2 3.62 -25.16 -16.56
N LEU A 3 2.91 -25.68 -15.57
CA LEU A 3 3.44 -25.99 -14.26
C LEU A 3 3.89 -27.45 -14.22
N TYR A 4 5.04 -27.69 -13.65
CA TYR A 4 5.73 -28.96 -13.68
C TYR A 4 5.94 -29.46 -12.25
N ASP A 5 5.27 -30.51 -11.86
CA ASP A 5 5.41 -31.11 -10.52
C ASP A 5 6.16 -32.44 -10.61
N LYS A 6 7.25 -32.57 -9.86
CA LYS A 6 8.08 -33.78 -9.81
C LYS A 6 7.68 -34.64 -8.61
N LYS A 7 6.44 -35.08 -8.52
CA LYS A 7 6.06 -36.15 -7.63
C LYS A 7 6.21 -37.48 -8.38
N GLU A 8 6.93 -38.40 -7.83
CA GLU A 8 7.01 -39.82 -8.26
C GLU A 8 7.62 -40.10 -9.65
N LYS A 9 8.68 -39.39 -10.07
CA LYS A 9 9.33 -39.58 -11.40
C LYS A 9 8.42 -39.32 -12.62
N HIS A 10 7.16 -38.92 -12.42
CA HIS A 10 6.25 -38.51 -13.47
C HIS A 10 6.02 -37.00 -13.40
N TYR A 11 6.16 -36.36 -14.55
CA TYR A 11 5.96 -34.93 -14.67
C TYR A 11 4.53 -34.67 -15.10
N ILE A 12 3.74 -33.98 -14.24
CA ILE A 12 2.37 -33.58 -14.56
C ILE A 12 2.42 -32.13 -14.99
N TYR A 13 2.05 -31.88 -16.24
CA TYR A 13 1.90 -30.52 -16.75
C TYR A 13 0.51 -29.99 -16.40
N LYS A 14 0.45 -28.91 -15.64
CA LYS A 14 -0.79 -28.20 -15.32
C LYS A 14 -0.68 -26.73 -15.71
N ARG A 15 -1.69 -26.20 -16.35
CA ARG A 15 -1.84 -24.75 -16.51
C ARG A 15 -2.35 -24.14 -15.21
N PHE A 16 -2.06 -22.87 -14.95
CA PHE A 16 -2.58 -22.18 -13.76
C PHE A 16 -4.13 -22.22 -13.73
N LEU A 17 -4.79 -22.16 -14.87
CA LEU A 17 -6.23 -22.23 -14.99
C LEU A 17 -6.83 -23.58 -14.58
N ASP A 18 -6.05 -24.64 -14.55
CA ASP A 18 -6.49 -25.99 -14.19
C ASP A 18 -6.55 -26.20 -12.67
N PHE A 19 -6.02 -25.24 -11.87
CA PHE A 19 -6.10 -25.28 -10.42
C PHE A 19 -7.45 -24.75 -9.93
N LYS A 20 -8.32 -25.68 -9.57
CA LYS A 20 -9.60 -25.35 -8.90
C LYS A 20 -9.33 -25.13 -7.42
N ILE A 21 -9.49 -23.92 -6.92
CA ILE A 21 -9.36 -23.59 -5.51
C ILE A 21 -10.66 -22.97 -5.00
N GLN A 22 -11.13 -23.46 -3.86
CA GLN A 22 -12.31 -22.89 -3.19
C GLN A 22 -11.98 -21.55 -2.55
N LYS A 23 -12.99 -20.69 -2.36
CA LYS A 23 -12.83 -19.44 -1.60
C LYS A 23 -12.29 -19.74 -0.20
N HIS A 24 -11.39 -18.92 0.31
CA HIS A 24 -10.67 -19.07 1.57
C HIS A 24 -9.64 -20.21 1.66
N HIS A 25 -9.38 -20.93 0.59
CA HIS A 25 -8.35 -21.96 0.58
C HIS A 25 -7.03 -21.42 0.04
N VAL A 26 -5.96 -22.03 0.54
CA VAL A 26 -4.58 -21.79 0.10
C VAL A 26 -3.95 -23.12 -0.23
N LEU A 27 -3.23 -23.18 -1.34
CA LEU A 27 -2.42 -24.33 -1.74
C LEU A 27 -0.96 -23.89 -1.87
N TYR A 28 -0.06 -24.76 -1.44
CA TYR A 28 1.38 -24.54 -1.50
C TYR A 28 2.07 -25.67 -2.25
N HIS A 29 2.86 -25.32 -3.24
CA HIS A 29 3.71 -26.24 -3.98
C HIS A 29 5.15 -25.77 -3.90
N LYS A 30 6.06 -26.65 -3.46
CA LYS A 30 7.49 -26.36 -3.36
C LYS A 30 8.25 -27.00 -4.51
N ASN A 31 9.32 -26.33 -4.92
CA ASN A 31 10.28 -26.86 -5.89
C ASN A 31 9.63 -27.28 -7.22
N ILE A 32 8.65 -26.54 -7.68
CA ILE A 32 8.04 -26.78 -8.99
C ILE A 32 8.91 -26.18 -10.10
N MET A 33 8.74 -26.71 -11.30
CA MET A 33 9.35 -26.17 -12.50
C MET A 33 8.30 -25.42 -13.32
N VAL A 34 8.60 -24.22 -13.76
CA VAL A 34 7.67 -23.34 -14.50
C VAL A 34 8.27 -22.87 -15.82
N GLY A 35 7.43 -22.87 -16.84
CA GLY A 35 7.77 -22.38 -18.17
C GLY A 35 8.66 -23.33 -18.98
N SER A 36 8.97 -22.93 -20.21
CA SER A 36 9.82 -23.69 -21.13
C SER A 36 11.28 -23.80 -20.65
N PHE A 37 11.74 -22.85 -19.87
CA PHE A 37 13.09 -22.83 -19.31
C PHE A 37 13.22 -23.60 -17.98
N HIS A 38 12.16 -24.26 -17.53
CA HIS A 38 12.14 -25.06 -16.30
C HIS A 38 12.66 -24.31 -15.07
N PHE A 39 12.21 -23.08 -14.86
CA PHE A 39 12.57 -22.33 -13.67
C PHE A 39 12.06 -23.03 -12.42
N LYS A 40 12.99 -23.36 -11.52
CA LYS A 40 12.67 -23.94 -10.23
C LYS A 40 12.21 -22.85 -9.28
N CYS A 41 10.99 -22.94 -8.77
CA CYS A 41 10.43 -21.98 -7.85
C CYS A 41 9.39 -22.63 -6.93
N ASN A 42 8.86 -21.85 -6.00
CA ASN A 42 7.73 -22.21 -5.17
C ASN A 42 6.47 -21.51 -5.69
N LEU A 43 5.32 -22.15 -5.55
CA LEU A 43 4.02 -21.60 -5.94
C LEU A 43 3.10 -21.55 -4.72
N SER A 44 2.52 -20.39 -4.49
CA SER A 44 1.41 -20.20 -3.56
C SER A 44 0.17 -19.83 -4.35
N ILE A 45 -0.92 -20.55 -4.13
CA ILE A 45 -2.23 -20.27 -4.74
C ILE A 45 -3.16 -19.91 -3.61
N ALA A 46 -3.78 -18.74 -3.67
CA ALA A 46 -4.71 -18.28 -2.65
C ALA A 46 -5.95 -17.67 -3.30
N ARG A 47 -7.12 -17.94 -2.73
CA ARG A 47 -8.37 -17.31 -3.17
C ARG A 47 -9.04 -16.61 -1.98
N SER A 48 -9.11 -15.29 -2.06
CA SER A 48 -9.80 -14.45 -1.06
C SER A 48 -11.32 -14.67 -1.12
N LYS A 49 -12.02 -14.34 -0.02
CA LYS A 49 -13.48 -14.29 0.01
C LYS A 49 -14.07 -13.30 -0.99
N LEU A 50 -13.37 -12.19 -1.18
CA LEU A 50 -13.82 -11.03 -1.95
C LEU A 50 -13.35 -11.07 -3.41
N SER A 51 -12.48 -12.03 -3.78
CA SER A 51 -11.96 -12.14 -5.14
C SER A 51 -12.58 -13.35 -5.86
N ASP A 52 -13.00 -13.12 -7.09
CA ASP A 52 -13.48 -14.21 -7.93
C ASP A 52 -12.33 -14.99 -8.54
N ASP A 53 -11.17 -14.35 -8.72
CA ASP A 53 -9.98 -14.98 -9.27
C ASP A 53 -8.96 -15.36 -8.18
N PRO A 54 -8.33 -16.54 -8.28
CA PRO A 54 -7.25 -16.92 -7.39
C PRO A 54 -5.94 -16.18 -7.73
N TRP A 55 -5.14 -15.94 -6.71
CA TRP A 55 -3.77 -15.45 -6.87
C TRP A 55 -2.80 -16.60 -7.07
N PHE A 56 -1.92 -16.47 -8.04
CA PHE A 56 -0.83 -17.39 -8.32
C PHE A 56 0.49 -16.66 -8.10
N ILE A 57 1.18 -16.97 -7.02
CA ILE A 57 2.42 -16.27 -6.61
C ILE A 57 3.59 -17.24 -6.76
N LEU A 58 4.48 -16.92 -7.70
CA LEU A 58 5.75 -17.60 -7.86
C LEU A 58 6.83 -16.90 -7.05
N SER A 59 7.64 -17.66 -6.32
CA SER A 59 8.69 -17.10 -5.48
C SER A 59 9.86 -18.06 -5.31
N ASN A 60 10.97 -17.53 -4.84
CA ASN A 60 12.15 -18.28 -4.39
C ASN A 60 12.20 -18.47 -2.87
N ILE A 61 11.24 -17.91 -2.14
CA ILE A 61 11.10 -18.04 -0.68
C ILE A 61 9.99 -19.06 -0.34
N GLU A 62 9.87 -19.40 0.93
CA GLU A 62 8.83 -20.32 1.41
C GLU A 62 7.42 -19.85 1.01
N PRO A 63 6.54 -20.74 0.52
CA PRO A 63 5.25 -20.37 -0.07
C PRO A 63 4.34 -19.59 0.87
N ASN A 64 4.29 -19.94 2.15
CA ASN A 64 3.50 -19.22 3.15
C ASN A 64 4.03 -17.80 3.40
N GLN A 65 5.35 -17.64 3.40
CA GLN A 65 6.00 -16.34 3.52
C GLN A 65 5.74 -15.50 2.27
N ALA A 66 5.87 -16.08 1.07
CA ALA A 66 5.59 -15.40 -0.19
C ALA A 66 4.17 -14.84 -0.25
N LEU A 67 3.17 -15.60 0.20
CA LEU A 67 1.79 -15.15 0.26
C LEU A 67 1.61 -13.95 1.21
N ARG A 68 2.27 -13.99 2.38
CA ARG A 68 2.24 -12.89 3.35
C ARG A 68 2.89 -11.64 2.79
N GLU A 69 4.09 -11.75 2.23
CA GLU A 69 4.81 -10.61 1.64
C GLU A 69 4.02 -10.00 0.47
N TYR A 70 3.41 -10.84 -0.37
CA TYR A 70 2.57 -10.36 -1.47
C TYR A 70 1.34 -9.60 -0.95
N SER A 71 0.74 -10.04 0.14
CA SER A 71 -0.42 -9.34 0.72
C SER A 71 -0.08 -7.93 1.22
N HIS A 72 1.15 -7.70 1.69
CA HIS A 72 1.63 -6.38 2.12
C HIS A 72 1.71 -5.38 0.98
N ARG A 73 1.89 -5.84 -0.27
CA ARG A 73 1.90 -5.00 -1.46
C ARG A 73 0.63 -4.17 -1.59
N PHE A 74 -0.53 -4.75 -1.37
CA PHE A 74 -1.82 -4.05 -1.48
C PHE A 74 -1.98 -2.97 -0.41
N GLY A 75 -1.43 -3.20 0.79
CA GLY A 75 -1.50 -2.22 1.88
C GLY A 75 -0.54 -1.04 1.75
N ALA A 76 0.62 -1.24 1.12
CA ALA A 76 1.69 -0.24 1.07
C ALA A 76 1.84 0.39 -0.32
N ILE A 77 2.19 -0.41 -1.31
CA ILE A 77 2.57 0.10 -2.65
C ILE A 77 1.36 0.68 -3.37
N GLU A 78 0.24 -0.03 -3.41
CA GLU A 78 -0.95 0.44 -4.12
C GLU A 78 -1.57 1.68 -3.46
N MET A 79 -1.57 1.74 -2.14
CA MET A 79 -2.02 2.93 -1.40
C MET A 79 -1.11 4.12 -1.64
N PHE A 80 0.20 3.90 -1.75
CA PHE A 80 1.16 4.93 -2.11
C PHE A 80 0.90 5.49 -3.51
N PHE A 81 0.78 4.62 -4.53
CA PHE A 81 0.43 5.05 -5.88
C PHE A 81 -0.92 5.76 -5.94
N LYS A 82 -1.92 5.28 -5.21
CA LYS A 82 -3.23 5.93 -5.14
C LYS A 82 -3.13 7.33 -4.55
N SER A 83 -2.29 7.55 -3.54
CA SER A 83 -2.09 8.88 -2.97
C SER A 83 -1.42 9.84 -3.95
N GLN A 84 -0.53 9.35 -4.80
CA GLN A 84 0.11 10.15 -5.84
C GLN A 84 -0.84 10.51 -6.97
N LYS A 85 -1.66 9.56 -7.42
CA LYS A 85 -2.56 9.74 -8.55
C LYS A 85 -3.77 10.62 -8.20
N THR A 86 -4.57 10.22 -7.23
CA THR A 86 -5.92 10.79 -7.02
C THR A 86 -6.17 11.38 -5.64
N ASN A 87 -5.58 10.83 -4.60
CA ASN A 87 -5.96 11.15 -3.21
C ASN A 87 -5.02 12.15 -2.51
N GLY A 88 -4.12 12.79 -3.23
CA GLY A 88 -3.16 13.72 -2.61
C GLY A 88 -2.55 14.67 -3.64
N PHE A 89 -1.62 14.18 -4.44
CA PHE A 89 -0.83 15.01 -5.33
C PHE A 89 -1.44 15.21 -6.72
N ASN A 90 -2.42 14.37 -7.12
CA ASN A 90 -3.12 14.47 -8.40
C ASN A 90 -2.19 14.50 -9.62
N LEU A 91 -1.13 13.69 -9.64
CA LEU A 91 -0.15 13.66 -10.73
C LEU A 91 -0.76 13.40 -12.12
N GLU A 92 -1.90 12.70 -12.17
CA GLU A 92 -2.60 12.45 -13.44
C GLU A 92 -3.15 13.72 -14.09
N LYS A 93 -3.30 14.81 -13.33
CA LYS A 93 -3.77 16.10 -13.82
C LYS A 93 -2.65 17.02 -14.28
N THR A 94 -1.39 16.60 -14.15
CA THR A 94 -0.26 17.41 -14.61
C THR A 94 -0.27 17.52 -16.15
N LYS A 95 0.04 18.71 -16.65
CA LYS A 95 0.20 18.99 -18.09
C LYS A 95 1.66 18.95 -18.53
N ILE A 96 2.56 18.50 -17.67
CA ILE A 96 4.00 18.45 -17.96
C ILE A 96 4.23 17.37 -19.04
N ARG A 97 4.78 17.79 -20.18
CA ARG A 97 5.12 16.92 -21.32
C ARG A 97 6.60 16.56 -21.35
N ASN A 98 7.45 17.36 -20.74
CA ASN A 98 8.88 17.09 -20.65
C ASN A 98 9.15 15.97 -19.67
N LEU A 99 9.75 14.87 -20.12
CA LEU A 99 10.00 13.67 -19.30
C LEU A 99 10.88 13.98 -18.09
N HIS A 100 11.96 14.72 -18.29
CA HIS A 100 12.89 15.06 -17.20
C HIS A 100 12.23 15.95 -16.13
N ALA A 101 11.40 16.92 -16.55
CA ALA A 101 10.63 17.72 -15.62
C ALA A 101 9.59 16.87 -14.86
N TYR A 102 9.01 15.88 -15.52
CA TYR A 102 8.08 14.95 -14.90
C TYR A 102 8.79 14.04 -13.87
N GLU A 103 9.97 13.52 -14.20
CA GLU A 103 10.80 12.70 -13.28
C GLU A 103 11.18 13.49 -12.02
N ASN A 104 11.58 14.75 -12.18
CA ASN A 104 11.89 15.64 -11.06
C ASN A 104 10.66 15.88 -10.18
N LEU A 105 9.51 16.20 -10.79
CA LEU A 105 8.25 16.35 -10.06
C LEU A 105 7.87 15.06 -9.32
N TYR A 106 7.98 13.92 -9.99
CA TYR A 106 7.68 12.61 -9.40
C TYR A 106 8.55 12.33 -8.18
N SER A 107 9.84 12.62 -8.27
CA SER A 107 10.80 12.48 -7.17
C SER A 107 10.41 13.34 -5.96
N LEU A 108 10.06 14.62 -6.20
CA LEU A 108 9.58 15.51 -5.15
C LEU A 108 8.30 15.00 -4.49
N VAL A 109 7.37 14.50 -5.28
CA VAL A 109 6.11 13.91 -4.78
C VAL A 109 6.38 12.64 -3.97
N CYS A 110 7.33 11.81 -4.36
CA CYS A 110 7.74 10.64 -3.57
C CYS A 110 8.29 11.05 -2.20
N PHE A 111 9.19 12.03 -2.15
CA PHE A 111 9.72 12.56 -0.88
C PHE A 111 8.62 13.17 -0.01
N ALA A 112 7.75 14.00 -0.58
CA ALA A 112 6.63 14.59 0.15
C ALA A 112 5.68 13.51 0.69
N GLY A 113 5.38 12.48 -0.11
CA GLY A 113 4.53 11.36 0.29
C GLY A 113 5.12 10.54 1.44
N LEU A 114 6.43 10.30 1.39
CA LEU A 114 7.15 9.63 2.47
C LEU A 114 7.12 10.47 3.75
N TRP A 115 7.42 11.76 3.65
CA TRP A 115 7.43 12.66 4.80
C TRP A 115 6.06 12.78 5.45
N LEU A 116 5.00 12.96 4.66
CA LEU A 116 3.63 12.98 5.18
C LEU A 116 3.26 11.64 5.86
N SER A 117 3.72 10.53 5.32
CA SER A 117 3.52 9.22 5.94
C SER A 117 4.24 9.10 7.29
N ILE A 118 5.46 9.64 7.42
CA ILE A 118 6.21 9.68 8.68
C ILE A 118 5.44 10.51 9.72
N ILE A 119 4.96 11.71 9.36
CA ILE A 119 4.13 12.55 10.24
C ILE A 119 2.90 11.78 10.72
N GLY A 120 2.21 11.06 9.82
CA GLY A 120 1.04 10.26 10.16
C GLY A 120 1.38 9.09 11.10
N ILE A 121 2.52 8.43 10.91
CA ILE A 121 3.00 7.35 11.80
C ILE A 121 3.33 7.90 13.18
N ASP A 122 4.07 9.00 13.24
CA ASP A 122 4.46 9.62 14.51
C ASP A 122 3.22 10.04 15.32
N TYR A 123 2.26 10.67 14.67
CA TYR A 123 1.00 11.02 15.30
C TYR A 123 0.25 9.79 15.86
N THR A 124 0.26 8.67 15.12
CA THR A 124 -0.40 7.44 15.61
C THR A 124 0.30 6.81 16.81
N LYS A 125 1.64 6.87 16.85
CA LYS A 125 2.43 6.38 17.99
C LYS A 125 2.21 7.21 19.25
N ASN A 126 2.13 8.53 19.07
CA ASN A 126 2.01 9.51 20.14
C ASN A 126 0.56 9.96 20.38
N TYR A 127 -0.43 9.16 19.95
CA TYR A 127 -1.85 9.56 19.91
C TYR A 127 -2.38 10.10 21.25
N ASN A 128 -2.02 9.50 22.38
CA ASN A 128 -2.52 9.94 23.69
C ASN A 128 -2.06 11.35 24.06
N HIS A 129 -0.87 11.77 23.61
CA HIS A 129 -0.36 13.13 23.75
C HIS A 129 -0.91 14.06 22.67
N ALA A 130 -0.97 13.62 21.44
CA ALA A 130 -1.38 14.41 20.29
C ALA A 130 -2.89 14.70 20.26
N LYS A 131 -3.73 13.83 20.81
CA LYS A 131 -5.18 14.02 20.91
C LYS A 131 -5.57 15.29 21.63
N LYS A 132 -4.80 15.71 22.64
CA LYS A 132 -5.05 16.96 23.39
C LYS A 132 -4.87 18.20 22.52
N ASN A 133 -3.99 18.16 21.51
CA ASN A 133 -3.56 19.34 20.77
C ASN A 133 -4.26 19.52 19.41
N LEU A 134 -4.56 18.44 18.70
CA LEU A 134 -5.08 18.54 17.32
C LEU A 134 -6.49 17.97 17.11
N ASN A 135 -7.05 17.26 18.09
CA ASN A 135 -8.41 16.70 18.06
C ASN A 135 -8.82 16.04 16.70
N ILE A 136 -7.88 15.37 16.05
CA ILE A 136 -8.14 14.70 14.78
C ILE A 136 -8.77 13.34 15.02
N LYS A 137 -9.99 13.14 14.54
CA LYS A 137 -10.68 11.86 14.62
C LYS A 137 -10.25 10.97 13.45
N PHE A 138 -9.32 10.03 13.67
CA PHE A 138 -8.83 9.11 12.63
C PHE A 138 -9.21 7.64 12.87
N VAL A 139 -9.86 7.34 13.99
CA VAL A 139 -10.34 6.01 14.37
C VAL A 139 -11.81 6.09 14.73
N LYS A 140 -12.60 5.13 14.29
CA LYS A 140 -13.97 4.89 14.73
C LYS A 140 -14.14 3.44 15.16
N ASN A 141 -15.07 3.15 16.03
CA ASN A 141 -15.42 1.78 16.34
C ASN A 141 -16.35 1.20 15.27
N ASN A 142 -16.12 -0.06 14.89
CA ASN A 142 -17.05 -0.80 14.05
C ASN A 142 -18.27 -1.25 14.87
N LYS A 143 -19.22 -1.93 14.21
CA LYS A 143 -20.41 -2.50 14.84
C LYS A 143 -20.11 -3.44 16.03
N ASN A 144 -18.90 -4.02 16.07
CA ASN A 144 -18.44 -4.95 17.11
C ASN A 144 -17.52 -4.26 18.15
N GLY A 145 -17.51 -2.94 18.23
CA GLY A 145 -16.70 -2.17 19.17
C GLY A 145 -15.20 -2.13 18.85
N LYS A 146 -14.74 -2.78 17.77
CA LYS A 146 -13.31 -2.77 17.39
C LYS A 146 -12.93 -1.46 16.69
N PRO A 147 -11.77 -0.88 17.03
CA PRO A 147 -11.30 0.34 16.39
C PRO A 147 -10.91 0.09 14.93
N ILE A 148 -11.46 0.92 14.03
CA ILE A 148 -11.12 0.92 12.61
C ILE A 148 -10.58 2.29 12.23
N ARG A 149 -9.47 2.32 11.50
CA ARG A 149 -8.94 3.57 10.94
C ARG A 149 -9.87 4.14 9.88
N ILE A 150 -10.17 5.44 10.00
CA ILE A 150 -10.97 6.19 9.03
C ILE A 150 -10.05 6.82 7.98
N LEU A 151 -8.87 7.28 8.40
CA LEU A 151 -7.87 7.90 7.53
C LEU A 151 -6.70 6.96 7.31
N SER A 152 -6.18 6.93 6.08
CA SER A 152 -4.88 6.32 5.82
C SER A 152 -3.76 7.10 6.54
N ILE A 153 -2.62 6.47 6.76
CA ILE A 153 -1.45 7.12 7.37
C ILE A 153 -1.06 8.38 6.61
N PHE A 154 -1.03 8.31 5.27
CA PHE A 154 -0.74 9.44 4.40
C PHE A 154 -1.75 10.58 4.59
N ASN A 155 -3.06 10.28 4.53
CA ASN A 155 -4.10 11.30 4.69
C ASN A 155 -4.10 11.92 6.08
N LEU A 156 -3.76 11.14 7.10
CA LEU A 156 -3.58 11.66 8.45
C LEU A 156 -2.42 12.67 8.49
N GLY A 157 -1.25 12.31 7.94
CA GLY A 157 -0.10 13.21 7.85
C GLY A 157 -0.40 14.48 7.05
N LEU A 158 -1.11 14.34 5.92
CA LEU A 158 -1.53 15.48 5.10
C LEU A 158 -2.49 16.42 5.88
N THR A 159 -3.41 15.86 6.65
CA THR A 159 -4.32 16.64 7.50
C THR A 159 -3.56 17.41 8.57
N ILE A 160 -2.63 16.75 9.26
CA ILE A 160 -1.78 17.39 10.29
C ILE A 160 -0.95 18.50 9.66
N PHE A 161 -0.28 18.23 8.55
CA PHE A 161 0.53 19.23 7.84
C PHE A 161 -0.31 20.47 7.47
N ARG A 162 -1.49 20.28 6.89
CA ARG A 162 -2.41 21.39 6.55
C ARG A 162 -2.83 22.21 7.77
N MET A 163 -3.14 21.56 8.88
CA MET A 163 -3.51 22.26 10.12
C MET A 163 -2.34 23.10 10.66
N CYS A 164 -1.14 22.54 10.72
CA CYS A 164 0.06 23.24 11.15
C CYS A 164 0.40 24.40 10.22
N TYR A 165 0.33 24.19 8.91
CA TYR A 165 0.59 25.22 7.90
C TYR A 165 -0.41 26.38 8.01
N ASN A 166 -1.70 26.10 8.12
CA ASN A 166 -2.74 27.12 8.27
C ASN A 166 -2.56 27.90 9.58
N SER A 167 -2.21 27.24 10.67
CA SER A 167 -1.92 27.89 11.95
C SER A 167 -0.69 28.83 11.84
N TYR A 168 0.36 28.40 11.15
CA TYR A 168 1.55 29.22 10.89
C TYR A 168 1.22 30.45 10.04
N ILE A 169 0.46 30.29 8.97
CA ILE A 169 0.03 31.42 8.10
C ILE A 169 -0.82 32.42 8.89
N ASN A 170 -1.79 31.94 9.67
CA ASN A 170 -2.62 32.81 10.51
C ASN A 170 -1.81 33.57 11.56
N TYR A 171 -0.82 32.92 12.17
CA TYR A 171 0.11 33.57 13.08
C TYR A 171 0.91 34.68 12.37
N LYS A 172 1.48 34.39 11.20
CA LYS A 172 2.27 35.36 10.43
C LYS A 172 1.45 36.57 9.96
N ILE A 173 0.19 36.34 9.55
CA ILE A 173 -0.72 37.44 9.20
C ILE A 173 -0.98 38.32 10.40
N LYS A 174 -1.28 37.74 11.58
CA LYS A 174 -1.52 38.52 12.82
C LYS A 174 -0.30 39.34 13.23
N THR A 175 0.89 38.76 13.20
CA THR A 175 2.15 39.47 13.54
C THR A 175 2.46 40.60 12.56
N ASN A 176 2.23 40.41 11.26
CA ASN A 176 2.41 41.48 10.30
C ASN A 176 1.39 42.61 10.45
N MET A 177 0.14 42.30 10.75
CA MET A 177 -0.88 43.34 11.01
C MET A 177 -0.57 44.18 12.27
N GLN A 178 0.07 43.60 13.29
CA GLN A 178 0.51 44.32 14.48
C GLN A 178 1.72 45.24 14.25
N LEU A 179 2.46 45.05 13.16
CA LEU A 179 3.59 45.92 12.77
C LEU A 179 3.13 47.16 11.97
N TYR A 180 1.88 47.20 11.55
CA TYR A 180 1.30 48.32 10.78
C TYR A 180 0.23 49.12 11.55
N LEU A 181 -0.02 48.78 12.84
CA LEU A 181 -0.84 49.52 13.79
C LEU A 181 0.05 50.16 14.85
#